data_7592327aa90a9cb21864cabf9b9aaed2
#
_entry.id   7592327aa90a9cb21864cabf9b9aaed2
#
_cell.length_a   1.000
_cell.length_b   1.000
_cell.length_c   1.000
_cell.angle_alpha   90.00
_cell.angle_beta   90.00
_cell.angle_gamma   90.00
#
_symmetry.space_group_name_H-M   'P 1'
#
loop_
_entity.id
_entity.type
_entity.pdbx_description
1 polymer ?
#
loop_
_entity_poly.entity_id
_entity_poly.type
_entity_poly.pdbx_seq_one_letter_code
_entity_poly.pdbx_strand_id
1 'polypeptide(L)'
;ITQDLKEDPLHRRNVMALLKGGDGTERDTIMLHGHIDTVDVDDFGRYKPYAFDCDKLAEVFRDAELPEDARRDLESGDYLFGRGACDMKGGDAVFLVLAKHLAEQAEKLHGNLLLSFNPVEETLHRGIIEELPLLHKLQEQHNLTFRLAINNDFICPMYAGDTTRYVYTGAVGKLL
;
A
#
# COMPACT_ATOMS: atom_id res chain seq x y z
N ILE A 1 3.20 -15.05 5.47
CA ILE A 1 1.88 -15.47 5.98
C ILE A 1 0.86 -15.05 4.94
N THR A 2 -0.05 -15.94 4.57
CA THR A 2 -1.16 -15.62 3.66
C THR A 2 -2.47 -16.08 4.25
N GLN A 3 -3.54 -15.35 3.93
CA GLN A 3 -4.90 -15.69 4.34
C GLN A 3 -5.85 -15.52 3.17
N ASP A 4 -6.53 -16.58 2.76
CA ASP A 4 -7.58 -16.49 1.75
C ASP A 4 -8.77 -15.70 2.28
N LEU A 5 -9.34 -14.82 1.45
CA LEU A 5 -10.63 -14.19 1.76
C LEU A 5 -11.76 -15.21 1.63
N LYS A 6 -12.70 -15.16 2.56
CA LYS A 6 -13.84 -16.09 2.59
C LYS A 6 -14.74 -15.86 1.39
N GLU A 7 -15.13 -16.93 0.71
CA GLU A 7 -16.10 -16.87 -0.40
C GLU A 7 -15.76 -15.80 -1.46
N ASP A 8 -14.46 -15.55 -1.67
CA ASP A 8 -14.02 -14.60 -2.69
C ASP A 8 -13.91 -15.28 -4.05
N PRO A 9 -14.71 -14.88 -5.06
CA PRO A 9 -14.74 -15.54 -6.36
C PRO A 9 -13.42 -15.37 -7.14
N LEU A 10 -12.58 -14.42 -6.77
CA LEU A 10 -11.27 -14.18 -7.37
C LEU A 10 -10.13 -14.82 -6.57
N HIS A 11 -10.43 -15.54 -5.48
CA HIS A 11 -9.44 -16.20 -4.63
C HIS A 11 -8.32 -15.27 -4.15
N ARG A 12 -8.67 -14.01 -3.84
CA ARG A 12 -7.70 -13.02 -3.35
C ARG A 12 -7.26 -13.35 -1.93
N ARG A 13 -6.09 -12.84 -1.57
CA ARG A 13 -5.43 -13.16 -0.30
C ARG A 13 -4.89 -11.90 0.37
N ASN A 14 -5.02 -11.85 1.69
CA ASN A 14 -4.16 -11.01 2.52
C ASN A 14 -2.75 -11.59 2.55
N VAL A 15 -1.75 -10.74 2.49
CA VAL A 15 -0.34 -11.12 2.55
C VAL A 15 0.34 -10.37 3.68
N MET A 16 0.97 -11.10 4.59
CA MET A 16 1.68 -10.52 5.72
C MET A 16 3.10 -11.04 5.85
N ALA A 17 3.97 -10.19 6.38
CA ALA A 17 5.33 -10.58 6.75
C ALA A 17 5.67 -10.01 8.14
N LEU A 18 6.09 -10.87 9.06
CA LEU A 18 6.55 -10.49 10.38
C LEU A 18 8.07 -10.53 10.44
N LEU A 19 8.70 -9.39 10.67
CA LEU A 19 10.11 -9.26 10.99
C LEU A 19 10.25 -9.11 12.50
N LYS A 20 10.90 -10.08 13.13
CA LYS A 20 11.24 -10.03 14.56
C LYS A 20 12.54 -9.26 14.74
N GLY A 21 12.52 -8.29 15.65
CA GLY A 21 13.69 -7.49 16.00
C GLY A 21 14.48 -8.04 17.19
N GLY A 22 15.68 -7.51 17.38
CA GLY A 22 16.57 -7.87 18.48
C GLY A 22 16.91 -9.35 18.51
N ASP A 23 16.81 -9.96 19.68
CA ASP A 23 16.96 -11.40 19.88
C ASP A 23 15.67 -12.20 19.65
N GLY A 24 14.63 -11.55 19.14
CA GLY A 24 13.31 -12.14 18.88
C GLY A 24 12.36 -12.12 20.07
N THR A 25 12.77 -11.58 21.22
CA THR A 25 11.92 -11.45 22.44
C THR A 25 11.15 -10.14 22.49
N GLU A 26 11.46 -9.19 21.60
CA GLU A 26 10.80 -7.90 21.52
C GLU A 26 9.29 -8.04 21.31
N ARG A 27 8.52 -7.21 21.98
CA ARG A 27 7.06 -7.24 21.91
C ARG A 27 6.48 -6.09 21.09
N ASP A 28 7.06 -4.91 21.25
CA ASP A 28 6.58 -3.71 20.56
C ASP A 28 6.63 -3.89 19.06
N THR A 29 5.52 -3.60 18.41
CA THR A 29 5.34 -3.91 16.98
C THR A 29 4.72 -2.71 16.28
N ILE A 30 5.34 -2.30 15.18
CA ILE A 30 4.79 -1.35 14.22
C ILE A 30 4.20 -2.14 13.06
N MET A 31 2.98 -1.82 12.66
CA MET A 31 2.34 -2.38 11.48
C MET A 31 2.46 -1.39 10.33
N LEU A 32 2.96 -1.85 9.19
CA LEU A 32 2.92 -1.14 7.90
C LEU A 32 1.80 -1.76 7.08
N HIS A 33 0.79 -0.97 6.78
CA HIS A 33 -0.43 -1.42 6.13
C HIS A 33 -0.62 -0.74 4.78
N GLY A 34 -0.95 -1.53 3.78
CA GLY A 34 -1.30 -1.06 2.45
C GLY A 34 -2.32 -1.96 1.76
N HIS A 35 -2.83 -1.50 0.62
CA HIS A 35 -3.72 -2.31 -0.21
C HIS A 35 -3.15 -2.56 -1.60
N ILE A 36 -3.49 -3.71 -2.16
CA ILE A 36 -2.95 -4.20 -3.43
C ILE A 36 -3.98 -4.23 -4.57
N ASP A 37 -5.25 -4.02 -4.26
CA ASP A 37 -6.29 -3.84 -5.26
C ASP A 37 -6.29 -2.40 -5.82
N THR A 38 -7.15 -2.17 -6.78
CA THR A 38 -7.37 -0.86 -7.41
C THR A 38 -8.83 -0.71 -7.76
N VAL A 39 -9.30 0.51 -7.93
CA VAL A 39 -10.55 0.78 -8.65
C VAL A 39 -10.43 0.32 -10.12
N ASP A 40 -11.53 0.30 -10.84
CA ASP A 40 -11.54 -0.06 -12.26
C ASP A 40 -10.74 0.95 -13.12
N VAL A 41 -10.73 0.70 -14.43
CA VAL A 41 -9.96 1.45 -15.42
C VAL A 41 -10.83 2.11 -16.50
N ASP A 42 -12.12 2.27 -16.24
CA ASP A 42 -13.05 2.85 -17.22
C ASP A 42 -12.74 4.32 -17.52
N ASP A 43 -12.20 5.04 -16.55
CA ASP A 43 -11.70 6.41 -16.66
C ASP A 43 -10.52 6.57 -17.64
N PHE A 44 -9.80 5.50 -17.97
CA PHE A 44 -8.74 5.51 -18.98
C PHE A 44 -9.28 5.57 -20.41
N GLY A 45 -10.59 5.36 -20.65
CA GLY A 45 -11.22 5.42 -21.95
C GLY A 45 -10.51 4.54 -22.98
N ARG A 46 -10.04 5.14 -24.08
CA ARG A 46 -9.32 4.41 -25.15
C ARG A 46 -7.99 3.79 -24.71
N TYR A 47 -7.42 4.24 -23.61
CA TYR A 47 -6.15 3.75 -23.06
C TYR A 47 -6.33 2.60 -22.07
N LYS A 48 -7.57 2.22 -21.76
CA LYS A 48 -7.91 1.11 -20.85
C LYS A 48 -7.08 -0.18 -21.06
N PRO A 49 -6.77 -0.62 -22.28
CA PRO A 49 -5.93 -1.81 -22.47
C PRO A 49 -4.52 -1.71 -21.93
N TYR A 50 -4.05 -0.49 -21.66
CA TYR A 50 -2.69 -0.21 -21.17
C TYR A 50 -2.65 0.27 -19.73
N ALA A 51 -3.79 0.38 -19.05
CA ALA A 51 -3.91 1.00 -17.74
C ALA A 51 -3.00 0.38 -16.66
N PHE A 52 -2.63 -0.90 -16.79
CA PHE A 52 -1.74 -1.61 -15.89
C PHE A 52 -0.33 -1.87 -16.47
N ASP A 53 -0.04 -1.34 -17.63
CA ASP A 53 1.27 -1.42 -18.28
C ASP A 53 1.89 -0.03 -18.36
N CYS A 54 2.69 0.32 -17.36
CA CYS A 54 3.24 1.67 -17.20
C CYS A 54 4.10 2.07 -18.41
N ASP A 55 4.88 1.15 -18.98
CA ASP A 55 5.74 1.42 -20.12
C ASP A 55 4.92 1.71 -21.38
N LYS A 56 3.93 0.86 -21.62
CA LYS A 56 3.06 1.02 -22.77
C LYS A 56 2.15 2.24 -22.65
N LEU A 57 1.66 2.51 -21.44
CA LEU A 57 0.84 3.70 -21.19
C LEU A 57 1.64 4.99 -21.41
N ALA A 58 2.88 5.05 -20.91
CA ALA A 58 3.79 6.17 -21.16
C ALA A 58 4.09 6.37 -22.65
N GLU A 59 4.25 5.27 -23.41
CA GLU A 59 4.43 5.31 -24.88
C GLU A 59 3.24 5.96 -25.57
N VAL A 60 2.03 5.46 -25.31
CA VAL A 60 0.81 5.94 -26.00
C VAL A 60 0.38 7.34 -25.53
N PHE A 61 0.80 7.76 -24.34
CA PHE A 61 0.55 9.11 -23.85
C PHE A 61 1.41 10.19 -24.52
N ARG A 62 2.48 9.82 -25.21
CA ARG A 62 3.29 10.79 -25.99
C ARG A 62 2.45 11.49 -27.06
N ASP A 63 1.53 10.75 -27.66
CA ASP A 63 0.64 11.25 -28.72
C ASP A 63 -0.75 11.64 -28.20
N ALA A 64 -0.95 11.59 -26.88
CA ALA A 64 -2.21 11.93 -26.23
C ALA A 64 -2.31 13.44 -25.97
N GLU A 65 -3.52 13.95 -25.93
CA GLU A 65 -3.82 15.28 -25.40
C GLU A 65 -3.85 15.19 -23.87
N LEU A 66 -2.83 15.74 -23.23
CA LEU A 66 -2.66 15.71 -21.78
C LEU A 66 -2.68 17.15 -21.20
N PRO A 67 -3.13 17.31 -19.94
CA PRO A 67 -2.89 18.54 -19.19
C PRO A 67 -1.38 18.88 -19.15
N GLU A 68 -1.06 20.17 -19.03
CA GLU A 68 0.32 20.66 -19.12
C GLU A 68 1.25 20.04 -18.05
N ASP A 69 0.74 19.88 -16.83
CA ASP A 69 1.47 19.26 -15.72
C ASP A 69 1.72 17.76 -16.00
N ALA A 70 0.72 17.01 -16.47
CA ALA A 70 0.89 15.61 -16.84
C ALA A 70 1.86 15.44 -18.03
N ARG A 71 1.83 16.36 -19.00
CA ARG A 71 2.79 16.37 -20.11
C ARG A 71 4.21 16.58 -19.63
N ARG A 72 4.43 17.58 -18.79
CA ARG A 72 5.73 17.86 -18.17
C ARG A 72 6.24 16.66 -17.38
N ASP A 73 5.37 16.02 -16.59
CA ASP A 73 5.72 14.87 -15.77
C ASP A 73 6.09 13.65 -16.63
N LEU A 74 5.36 13.43 -17.74
CA LEU A 74 5.69 12.39 -18.72
C LEU A 74 7.05 12.63 -19.40
N GLU A 75 7.33 13.87 -19.79
CA GLU A 75 8.59 14.26 -20.46
C GLU A 75 9.80 14.19 -19.52
N SER A 76 9.60 14.38 -18.22
CA SER A 76 10.68 14.26 -17.23
C SER A 76 11.25 12.85 -17.13
N GLY A 77 10.42 11.82 -17.35
CA GLY A 77 10.78 10.43 -17.16
C GLY A 77 10.88 9.99 -15.69
N ASP A 78 10.50 10.86 -14.75
CA ASP A 78 10.58 10.60 -13.30
C ASP A 78 9.29 10.02 -12.72
N TYR A 79 8.25 9.84 -13.55
CA TYR A 79 6.92 9.40 -13.13
C TYR A 79 6.49 8.12 -13.82
N LEU A 80 5.85 7.23 -13.07
CA LEU A 80 5.15 6.07 -13.58
C LEU A 80 3.67 6.39 -13.76
N PHE A 81 3.16 6.22 -14.98
CA PHE A 81 1.75 6.36 -15.30
C PHE A 81 1.09 5.00 -15.30
N GLY A 82 0.05 4.82 -14.50
CA GLY A 82 -0.66 3.55 -14.45
C GLY A 82 -1.65 3.47 -13.30
N ARG A 83 -2.70 2.67 -13.49
CA ARG A 83 -3.65 2.38 -12.41
C ARG A 83 -2.93 1.64 -11.27
N GLY A 84 -3.11 2.14 -10.05
CA GLY A 84 -2.49 1.58 -8.85
C GLY A 84 -1.04 2.04 -8.62
N ALA A 85 -0.42 2.83 -9.52
CA ALA A 85 0.93 3.34 -9.32
C ALA A 85 1.01 4.29 -8.12
N CYS A 86 0.06 5.20 -8.00
CA CYS A 86 -0.06 6.15 -6.90
C CYS A 86 -0.86 5.55 -5.74
N ASP A 87 -2.02 5.02 -6.04
CA ASP A 87 -3.00 4.43 -5.13
C ASP A 87 -3.01 2.90 -5.31
N MET A 88 -2.39 2.10 -4.37
CA MET A 88 -1.35 2.63 -3.48
C MET A 88 -0.02 1.84 -3.58
N LYS A 89 0.26 1.20 -4.74
CA LYS A 89 1.47 0.35 -4.90
C LYS A 89 2.78 1.13 -4.77
N GLY A 90 2.76 2.46 -4.99
CA GLY A 90 3.90 3.32 -4.68
C GLY A 90 4.24 3.29 -3.18
N GLY A 91 3.22 3.39 -2.32
CA GLY A 91 3.36 3.25 -0.88
C GLY A 91 3.82 1.86 -0.46
N ASP A 92 3.22 0.81 -1.04
CA ASP A 92 3.61 -0.57 -0.79
C ASP A 92 5.08 -0.83 -1.16
N ALA A 93 5.54 -0.29 -2.29
CA ALA A 93 6.93 -0.40 -2.71
C ALA A 93 7.90 0.24 -1.70
N VAL A 94 7.55 1.40 -1.15
CA VAL A 94 8.34 2.06 -0.08
C VAL A 94 8.42 1.15 1.15
N PHE A 95 7.31 0.55 1.57
CA PHE A 95 7.29 -0.37 2.70
C PHE A 95 8.13 -1.62 2.47
N LEU A 96 8.10 -2.19 1.26
CA LEU A 96 8.91 -3.36 0.92
C LEU A 96 10.41 -3.05 0.94
N VAL A 97 10.83 -1.89 0.39
CA VAL A 97 12.23 -1.46 0.42
C VAL A 97 12.68 -1.20 1.85
N LEU A 98 11.86 -0.52 2.65
CA LEU A 98 12.14 -0.28 4.06
C LEU A 98 12.28 -1.58 4.84
N ALA A 99 11.34 -2.51 4.67
CA ALA A 99 11.36 -3.79 5.36
C ALA A 99 12.58 -4.64 4.97
N LYS A 100 12.98 -4.63 3.69
CA LYS A 100 14.19 -5.30 3.22
C LYS A 100 15.44 -4.74 3.91
N HIS A 101 15.56 -3.41 3.96
CA HIS A 101 16.68 -2.75 4.63
C HIS A 101 16.72 -3.04 6.13
N LEU A 102 15.56 -3.00 6.81
CA LEU A 102 15.47 -3.31 8.25
C LEU A 102 15.78 -4.78 8.53
N ALA A 103 15.41 -5.69 7.63
CA ALA A 103 15.71 -7.11 7.79
C ALA A 103 17.22 -7.41 7.78
N GLU A 104 18.03 -6.61 7.06
CA GLU A 104 19.49 -6.73 7.05
C GLU A 104 20.14 -6.37 8.40
N GLN A 105 19.40 -5.72 9.30
CA GLN A 105 19.87 -5.28 10.63
C GLN A 105 18.86 -5.64 11.73
N ALA A 106 18.12 -6.73 11.54
CA ALA A 106 17.03 -7.11 12.45
C ALA A 106 17.47 -7.22 13.92
N GLU A 107 18.69 -7.69 14.14
CA GLU A 107 19.27 -7.83 15.49
C GLU A 107 19.49 -6.50 16.23
N LYS A 108 19.46 -5.37 15.52
CA LYS A 108 19.61 -4.03 16.10
C LYS A 108 18.27 -3.34 16.37
N LEU A 109 17.17 -3.93 15.94
CA LEU A 109 15.85 -3.35 16.12
C LEU A 109 15.36 -3.57 17.55
N HIS A 110 14.80 -2.53 18.16
CA HIS A 110 14.17 -2.57 19.50
C HIS A 110 12.66 -2.81 19.40
N GLY A 111 12.22 -3.56 18.41
CA GLY A 111 10.81 -3.88 18.15
C GLY A 111 10.64 -4.69 16.90
N ASN A 112 9.41 -5.09 16.63
CA ASN A 112 9.04 -5.88 15.47
C ASN A 112 8.40 -5.01 14.40
N LEU A 113 8.44 -5.49 13.16
CA LEU A 113 7.72 -4.91 12.04
C LEU A 113 6.75 -5.96 11.48
N LEU A 114 5.49 -5.60 11.32
CA LEU A 114 4.50 -6.40 10.60
C LEU A 114 4.09 -5.64 9.34
N LEU A 115 4.36 -6.21 8.17
CA LEU A 115 3.77 -5.76 6.92
C LEU A 115 2.43 -6.48 6.73
N SER A 116 1.43 -5.75 6.27
CA SER A 116 0.11 -6.27 5.92
C SER A 116 -0.36 -5.62 4.64
N PHE A 117 -0.54 -6.42 3.60
CA PHE A 117 -1.06 -5.98 2.31
C PHE A 117 -2.39 -6.68 2.04
N ASN A 118 -3.43 -5.89 1.88
CA ASN A 118 -4.79 -6.35 1.78
C ASN A 118 -5.39 -6.11 0.40
N PRO A 119 -6.12 -7.05 -0.18
CA PRO A 119 -7.01 -6.81 -1.31
C PRO A 119 -8.39 -6.32 -0.82
N VAL A 120 -9.18 -5.75 -1.73
CA VAL A 120 -10.58 -5.31 -1.48
C VAL A 120 -10.67 -4.14 -0.49
N GLU A 121 -9.70 -3.21 -0.56
CA GLU A 121 -9.79 -1.93 0.15
C GLU A 121 -10.82 -1.02 -0.53
N GLU A 122 -10.69 -0.87 -1.84
CA GLU A 122 -11.39 0.09 -2.70
C GLU A 122 -12.93 -0.08 -2.72
N THR A 123 -13.43 -1.20 -2.26
CA THR A 123 -14.88 -1.46 -2.25
C THR A 123 -15.46 -1.56 -0.84
N LEU A 124 -15.03 -2.49 -0.04
CA LEU A 124 -15.68 -2.81 1.25
C LEU A 124 -14.70 -3.01 2.40
N HIS A 125 -13.42 -2.75 2.24
CA HIS A 125 -12.36 -3.04 3.22
C HIS A 125 -12.35 -4.49 3.73
N ARG A 126 -12.85 -5.44 2.94
CA ARG A 126 -12.97 -6.84 3.36
C ARG A 126 -11.64 -7.44 3.76
N GLY A 127 -10.57 -7.09 3.06
CA GLY A 127 -9.23 -7.60 3.34
C GLY A 127 -8.86 -7.38 4.80
N ILE A 128 -8.84 -6.14 5.25
CA ILE A 128 -8.44 -5.81 6.62
C ILE A 128 -9.46 -6.31 7.66
N ILE A 129 -10.75 -6.27 7.34
CA ILE A 129 -11.79 -6.75 8.27
C ILE A 129 -11.62 -8.26 8.52
N GLU A 130 -11.42 -9.04 7.48
CA GLU A 130 -11.22 -10.49 7.60
C GLU A 130 -9.85 -10.86 8.18
N GLU A 131 -8.87 -9.95 8.13
CA GLU A 131 -7.55 -10.12 8.71
C GLU A 131 -7.53 -10.00 10.25
N LEU A 132 -8.46 -9.23 10.85
CA LEU A 132 -8.45 -8.94 12.30
C LEU A 132 -8.30 -10.18 13.20
N PRO A 133 -9.02 -11.30 12.96
CA PRO A 133 -8.81 -12.51 13.76
C PRO A 133 -7.41 -13.11 13.63
N LEU A 134 -6.79 -12.98 12.46
CA LEU A 134 -5.43 -13.45 12.23
C LEU A 134 -4.41 -12.55 12.92
N LEU A 135 -4.60 -11.23 12.88
CA LEU A 135 -3.77 -10.27 13.62
C LEU A 135 -3.80 -10.59 15.12
N HIS A 136 -4.98 -10.86 15.67
CA HIS A 136 -5.13 -11.25 17.09
C HIS A 136 -4.39 -12.56 17.39
N LYS A 137 -4.53 -13.56 16.54
CA LYS A 137 -3.80 -14.84 16.68
C LYS A 137 -2.28 -14.63 16.61
N LEU A 138 -1.78 -13.80 15.69
CA LEU A 138 -0.34 -13.49 15.60
C LEU A 138 0.14 -12.74 16.86
N GLN A 139 -0.69 -11.82 17.36
CA GLN A 139 -0.42 -11.10 18.61
C GLN A 139 -0.21 -12.06 19.77
N GLU A 140 -1.06 -13.06 19.93
CA GLU A 140 -0.93 -14.08 20.97
C GLU A 140 0.27 -15.01 20.73
N GLN A 141 0.38 -15.57 19.52
CA GLN A 141 1.42 -16.54 19.18
C GLN A 141 2.84 -15.99 19.28
N HIS A 142 3.03 -14.73 18.92
CA HIS A 142 4.35 -14.10 18.91
C HIS A 142 4.53 -13.07 20.04
N ASN A 143 3.57 -12.98 20.98
CA ASN A 143 3.58 -12.06 22.10
C ASN A 143 3.79 -10.59 21.65
N LEU A 144 3.05 -10.17 20.60
CA LEU A 144 3.19 -8.84 20.02
C LEU A 144 2.37 -7.80 20.80
N THR A 145 2.86 -6.55 20.80
CA THR A 145 2.12 -5.39 21.28
C THR A 145 2.11 -4.34 20.18
N PHE A 146 1.01 -4.21 19.47
CA PHE A 146 0.88 -3.19 18.43
C PHE A 146 0.88 -1.80 19.04
N ARG A 147 1.84 -0.96 18.64
CA ARG A 147 2.02 0.42 19.12
C ARG A 147 1.53 1.44 18.12
N LEU A 148 1.67 1.13 16.84
CA LEU A 148 1.36 2.04 15.74
C LEU A 148 1.03 1.22 14.50
N ALA A 149 0.06 1.70 13.72
CA ALA A 149 -0.15 1.29 12.34
C ALA A 149 0.10 2.49 11.43
N ILE A 150 0.87 2.29 10.38
CA ILE A 150 1.20 3.30 9.37
C ILE A 150 0.63 2.83 8.05
N ASN A 151 -0.22 3.65 7.44
CA ASN A 151 -0.65 3.51 6.05
C ASN A 151 0.09 4.57 5.23
N ASN A 152 0.65 4.18 4.08
CA ASN A 152 1.38 5.07 3.18
C ASN A 152 0.64 5.22 1.85
N ASP A 153 -0.65 5.49 1.94
CA ASP A 153 -1.48 5.82 0.80
C ASP A 153 -1.15 7.20 0.25
N PHE A 154 -1.65 7.53 -0.93
CA PHE A 154 -1.36 8.81 -1.53
C PHE A 154 -2.07 9.95 -0.79
N ILE A 155 -1.47 11.14 -0.86
CA ILE A 155 -2.07 12.38 -0.40
C ILE A 155 -2.08 13.39 -1.55
N CYS A 156 -3.19 14.09 -1.69
CA CYS A 156 -3.31 15.17 -2.65
C CYS A 156 -3.01 16.52 -2.00
N PRO A 157 -2.52 17.52 -2.78
CA PRO A 157 -2.51 18.90 -2.35
C PRO A 157 -3.92 19.34 -1.94
N MET A 158 -4.04 20.07 -0.83
CA MET A 158 -5.33 20.55 -0.31
C MET A 158 -5.89 21.72 -1.13
N TYR A 159 -5.01 22.44 -1.85
CA TYR A 159 -5.35 23.58 -2.70
C TYR A 159 -4.27 23.80 -3.78
N ALA A 160 -4.58 24.58 -4.79
CA ALA A 160 -3.63 24.90 -5.85
C ALA A 160 -2.38 25.61 -5.30
N GLY A 161 -1.19 25.04 -5.57
CA GLY A 161 0.09 25.55 -5.08
C GLY A 161 0.49 25.05 -3.68
N ASP A 162 -0.27 24.13 -3.10
CA ASP A 162 0.09 23.50 -1.84
C ASP A 162 1.28 22.55 -2.02
N THR A 163 2.37 22.83 -1.32
CA THR A 163 3.59 22.01 -1.28
C THR A 163 3.77 21.28 0.05
N THR A 164 2.79 21.37 0.94
CA THR A 164 2.84 20.78 2.26
C THR A 164 2.80 19.24 2.17
N ARG A 165 3.60 18.57 3.01
CA ARG A 165 3.49 17.14 3.24
C ARG A 165 2.66 16.91 4.49
N TYR A 166 1.60 16.15 4.36
CA TYR A 166 0.66 15.90 5.44
C TYR A 166 0.89 14.53 6.05
N VAL A 167 0.78 14.46 7.37
CA VAL A 167 0.65 13.21 8.13
C VAL A 167 -0.65 13.30 8.91
N TYR A 168 -1.55 12.39 8.63
CA TYR A 168 -2.81 12.29 9.37
C TYR A 168 -2.65 11.32 10.54
N THR A 169 -3.05 11.75 11.72
CA THR A 169 -3.01 10.92 12.93
C THR A 169 -4.40 10.80 13.53
N GLY A 170 -4.73 9.65 14.05
CA GLY A 170 -6.00 9.41 14.72
C GLY A 170 -6.64 8.08 14.33
N ALA A 171 -7.79 7.80 14.92
CA ALA A 171 -8.63 6.69 14.50
C ALA A 171 -9.52 7.17 13.34
N VAL A 172 -9.36 6.54 12.18
CA VAL A 172 -10.24 6.80 11.02
C VAL A 172 -11.21 5.64 10.92
N GLY A 173 -12.50 5.93 11.04
CA GLY A 173 -13.55 4.99 10.74
C GLY A 173 -14.15 5.30 9.38
N LYS A 174 -14.29 4.30 8.53
CA LYS A 174 -15.10 4.38 7.32
C LYS A 174 -16.50 3.83 7.67
N LEU A 175 -17.53 4.66 7.52
CA LEU A 175 -18.91 4.17 7.57
C LEU A 175 -19.18 3.48 6.23
N LEU A 176 -19.54 2.22 6.30
CA LEU A 176 -20.00 1.42 5.18
C LEU A 176 -21.50 1.62 4.97
#